data_8eecf3018258f6128cf4812ab627bbcc
#
_entry.id   8eecf3018258f6128cf4812ab627bbcc
#
_cell.length_a   1.000
_cell.length_b   1.000
_cell.length_c   1.000
_cell.angle_alpha   90.00
_cell.angle_beta   90.00
_cell.angle_gamma   90.00
#
_symmetry.space_group_name_H-M   'P 1'
#
loop_
_entity.id
_entity.type
_entity.pdbx_description
1 polymer ?
#
loop_
_entity_poly.entity_id
_entity_poly.type
_entity_poly.pdbx_seq_one_letter_code
_entity_poly.pdbx_strand_id
1 'polypeptide(L)'
;MWRLYNVYEKIINMKSILLLVCGVFVLNFAPMSRLMAIQPEVMADSVKTVKLTGKVVDVETGEAIPLSTILVKELGWGSVCDTEGKFKIDVPVNRKATLTVRSVGYETREVDVAPGTISGLVVKLKKSLLNLDEVVITGTRTEKGISEAPVMTRVVSAEELQRNDYESMMDVLEYNIPGLRFNVDPRGNNIQIQGLENSYILILVDGERLSQTPGGPIDFERLSTSNIKRIEILKGAASALYGSSAMGMVVNIITDSPKRSLEGWAKVRYSKFNDLQLDAGIGLAHKGFFSQTLFRRNSTDGYDLTPETPQSYTMNPSHDMNIEEKVGWNNERTKVMASASFYWNEIKNPPKGESPTHYRSLNKTFRASLEHAFGEENKLYAVYYGDFYTRTTVYDLIDLADSTNATSHEQTVRLTDIYSPLKNVEIVGGVEWNWTRNYNKMQYGKEQTVRKVNDANVFVQVDWQILPELDLVGGFRYTHHSVFGDAYTPKVNLMYAPGSFKFRAGYSRGFKAPGLTELYSDFNMGSVSHNIGNPDLKPEYSNYVSVSAEYTYNGRLNASVEGYQNTIKDKINSFIIDVEDPAPGQLGAEMHYANVEIHVLTLFAPHIPLPLFP
;
A
#
# COMPACT_ATOMS: atom_id res chain seq x y z
N MET A 1 -31.38 27.41 18.81
CA MET A 1 -31.84 26.30 17.96
C MET A 1 -30.68 25.63 17.17
N TRP A 2 -29.75 26.42 16.62
CA TRP A 2 -28.60 25.96 15.81
C TRP A 2 -27.55 25.15 16.62
N ARG A 3 -27.27 25.54 17.88
CA ARG A 3 -26.39 24.76 18.79
C ARG A 3 -26.95 23.34 19.09
N LEU A 4 -28.26 23.22 19.13
CA LEU A 4 -28.91 21.90 19.33
C LEU A 4 -28.85 21.04 18.08
N TYR A 5 -28.90 21.61 16.87
CA TYR A 5 -28.77 20.91 15.61
C TYR A 5 -27.36 20.32 15.44
N ASN A 6 -26.30 21.10 15.69
CA ASN A 6 -24.91 20.63 15.65
C ASN A 6 -24.59 19.56 16.72
N VAL A 7 -25.21 19.67 17.89
CA VAL A 7 -25.13 18.63 18.93
C VAL A 7 -25.87 17.37 18.49
N TYR A 8 -27.02 17.53 17.80
CA TYR A 8 -27.82 16.41 17.28
C TYR A 8 -27.10 15.68 16.14
N GLU A 9 -26.48 16.39 15.22
CA GLU A 9 -25.62 15.79 14.16
C GLU A 9 -24.37 15.11 14.71
N LYS A 10 -23.71 15.70 15.72
CA LYS A 10 -22.61 15.05 16.45
C LYS A 10 -23.09 13.79 17.18
N ILE A 11 -24.29 13.80 17.77
CA ILE A 11 -24.86 12.64 18.44
C ILE A 11 -25.29 11.57 17.44
N ILE A 12 -25.84 11.94 16.27
CA ILE A 12 -26.20 10.99 15.21
C ILE A 12 -24.95 10.37 14.60
N ASN A 13 -23.89 11.16 14.34
CA ASN A 13 -22.61 10.64 13.87
C ASN A 13 -21.94 9.75 14.93
N MET A 14 -21.95 10.14 16.19
CA MET A 14 -21.46 9.27 17.29
C MET A 14 -22.29 8.00 17.45
N LYS A 15 -23.63 8.07 17.34
CA LYS A 15 -24.49 6.89 17.39
C LYS A 15 -24.26 5.98 16.18
N SER A 16 -24.05 6.54 14.98
CA SER A 16 -23.73 5.75 13.79
C SER A 16 -22.37 5.09 13.89
N ILE A 17 -21.38 5.78 14.46
CA ILE A 17 -20.06 5.22 14.75
C ILE A 17 -20.16 4.16 15.84
N LEU A 18 -20.91 4.41 16.91
CA LEU A 18 -21.14 3.44 17.99
C LEU A 18 -21.89 2.21 17.49
N LEU A 19 -22.87 2.37 16.61
CA LEU A 19 -23.58 1.25 15.97
C LEU A 19 -22.67 0.49 14.99
N LEU A 20 -21.78 1.16 14.28
CA LEU A 20 -20.78 0.51 13.42
C LEU A 20 -19.77 -0.27 14.28
N VAL A 21 -19.26 0.33 15.35
CA VAL A 21 -18.35 -0.31 16.31
C VAL A 21 -19.05 -1.46 17.04
N CYS A 22 -20.31 -1.27 17.47
CA CYS A 22 -21.10 -2.34 18.08
C CYS A 22 -21.44 -3.44 17.07
N GLY A 23 -21.75 -3.10 15.81
CA GLY A 23 -21.99 -4.05 14.74
C GLY A 23 -20.74 -4.87 14.41
N VAL A 24 -19.57 -4.23 14.35
CA VAL A 24 -18.27 -4.88 14.17
C VAL A 24 -17.94 -5.77 15.39
N PHE A 25 -18.20 -5.28 16.60
CA PHE A 25 -18.02 -6.06 17.83
C PHE A 25 -18.96 -7.28 17.85
N VAL A 26 -20.21 -7.12 17.41
CA VAL A 26 -21.19 -8.23 17.33
C VAL A 26 -20.78 -9.24 16.25
N LEU A 27 -20.23 -8.80 15.10
CA LEU A 27 -19.71 -9.69 14.07
C LEU A 27 -18.50 -10.52 14.54
N ASN A 28 -17.62 -9.92 15.37
CA ASN A 28 -16.48 -10.64 15.93
C ASN A 28 -16.83 -11.51 17.15
N PHE A 29 -17.83 -11.10 17.96
CA PHE A 29 -18.19 -11.81 19.20
C PHE A 29 -19.42 -12.71 19.06
N ALA A 30 -20.29 -12.53 18.05
CA ALA A 30 -21.44 -13.42 17.85
C ALA A 30 -21.04 -14.89 17.59
N PRO A 31 -19.99 -15.23 16.82
CA PRO A 31 -19.49 -16.61 16.78
C PRO A 31 -18.80 -17.05 18.08
N MET A 32 -18.26 -16.11 18.86
CA MET A 32 -17.59 -16.42 20.13
C MET A 32 -18.56 -16.85 21.24
N SER A 33 -19.77 -16.29 21.28
CA SER A 33 -20.81 -16.74 22.23
C SER A 33 -21.29 -18.17 21.94
N ARG A 34 -21.24 -18.63 20.69
CA ARG A 34 -21.48 -20.04 20.34
C ARG A 34 -20.25 -20.93 20.56
N LEU A 35 -19.03 -20.38 20.47
CA LEU A 35 -17.79 -21.10 20.81
C LEU A 35 -17.61 -21.28 22.33
N MET A 36 -18.07 -20.31 23.15
CA MET A 36 -18.04 -20.45 24.61
C MET A 36 -19.14 -21.41 25.14
N ALA A 37 -20.18 -21.70 24.34
CA ALA A 37 -21.20 -22.70 24.67
C ALA A 37 -20.80 -24.14 24.27
N ILE A 38 -19.68 -24.32 23.56
CA ILE A 38 -19.04 -25.63 23.37
C ILE A 38 -18.23 -25.88 24.62
N GLN A 39 -18.78 -26.69 25.51
CA GLN A 39 -18.13 -27.11 26.76
C GLN A 39 -16.70 -27.61 26.47
N PRO A 40 -15.74 -27.40 27.42
CA PRO A 40 -14.35 -27.79 27.25
C PRO A 40 -14.12 -29.32 27.33
N GLU A 41 -15.10 -30.15 27.00
CA GLU A 41 -14.97 -31.60 27.03
C GLU A 41 -14.23 -32.23 25.87
N VAL A 42 -13.86 -31.49 24.82
CA VAL A 42 -13.10 -32.04 23.67
C VAL A 42 -11.62 -31.67 23.70
N MET A 43 -11.16 -30.89 24.69
CA MET A 43 -9.72 -30.61 24.86
C MET A 43 -9.07 -31.34 26.01
N ALA A 44 -9.68 -32.40 26.54
CA ALA A 44 -9.13 -33.19 27.62
C ALA A 44 -8.52 -34.54 27.18
N ASP A 45 -8.19 -34.68 25.90
CA ASP A 45 -7.10 -35.60 25.59
C ASP A 45 -5.79 -34.83 25.87
N SER A 46 -5.35 -34.90 27.10
CA SER A 46 -4.07 -34.35 27.57
C SER A 46 -2.99 -35.01 26.74
N VAL A 47 -2.56 -34.31 25.64
CA VAL A 47 -1.40 -34.71 24.87
C VAL A 47 -0.26 -34.78 25.90
N LYS A 48 0.11 -36.00 26.28
CA LYS A 48 1.26 -36.20 27.16
C LYS A 48 2.48 -35.62 26.46
N THR A 49 3.07 -34.60 27.07
CA THR A 49 4.25 -33.90 26.53
C THR A 49 5.48 -34.28 27.29
N VAL A 50 6.62 -34.20 26.66
CA VAL A 50 7.93 -34.34 27.25
C VAL A 50 8.77 -33.12 26.91
N LYS A 51 9.62 -32.68 27.80
CA LYS A 51 10.53 -31.56 27.59
C LYS A 51 11.67 -32.00 26.68
N LEU A 52 11.71 -31.44 25.49
CA LEU A 52 12.83 -31.53 24.56
C LEU A 52 13.79 -30.37 24.82
N THR A 53 15.08 -30.69 24.95
CA THR A 53 16.15 -29.70 25.00
C THR A 53 17.01 -29.79 23.77
N GLY A 54 17.41 -28.63 23.25
CA GLY A 54 18.26 -28.55 22.07
C GLY A 54 19.05 -27.25 22.01
N LYS A 55 19.78 -27.10 20.90
CA LYS A 55 20.58 -25.91 20.62
C LYS A 55 20.41 -25.51 19.15
N VAL A 56 20.33 -24.22 18.90
CA VAL A 56 20.33 -23.65 17.53
C VAL A 56 21.71 -23.07 17.26
N VAL A 57 22.31 -23.45 16.12
CA VAL A 57 23.66 -23.03 15.72
C VAL A 57 23.70 -22.67 14.24
N ASP A 58 24.63 -21.82 13.88
CA ASP A 58 24.96 -21.50 12.50
C ASP A 58 25.58 -22.72 11.78
N VAL A 59 25.13 -23.03 10.58
CA VAL A 59 25.58 -24.24 9.83
C VAL A 59 27.03 -24.14 9.40
N GLU A 60 27.56 -22.95 9.21
CA GLU A 60 28.92 -22.71 8.70
C GLU A 60 29.94 -22.48 9.80
N THR A 61 29.57 -21.62 10.79
CA THR A 61 30.49 -21.26 11.87
C THR A 61 30.37 -22.18 13.08
N GLY A 62 29.23 -22.87 13.26
CA GLY A 62 28.92 -23.65 14.45
C GLY A 62 28.61 -22.80 15.70
N GLU A 63 28.61 -21.49 15.57
CA GLU A 63 28.30 -20.56 16.66
C GLU A 63 26.83 -20.65 17.07
N ALA A 64 26.56 -20.37 18.34
CA ALA A 64 25.21 -20.35 18.87
C ALA A 64 24.41 -19.18 18.30
N ILE A 65 23.15 -19.41 17.95
CA ILE A 65 22.22 -18.37 17.48
C ILE A 65 21.25 -18.03 18.62
N PRO A 66 21.48 -16.93 19.35
CA PRO A 66 20.60 -16.51 20.45
C PRO A 66 19.25 -16.03 19.92
N LEU A 67 18.25 -16.00 20.81
CA LEU A 67 16.90 -15.48 20.56
C LEU A 67 16.16 -16.13 19.36
N SER A 68 16.63 -17.28 18.88
CA SER A 68 15.90 -18.06 17.88
C SER A 68 14.56 -18.53 18.43
N THR A 69 13.51 -18.46 17.62
CA THR A 69 12.16 -18.92 17.99
C THR A 69 11.95 -20.34 17.52
N ILE A 70 11.44 -21.21 18.38
CA ILE A 70 11.07 -22.59 18.08
C ILE A 70 9.56 -22.73 18.27
N LEU A 71 8.84 -23.18 17.27
CA LEU A 71 7.40 -23.41 17.27
C LEU A 71 7.12 -24.90 17.03
N VAL A 72 6.27 -25.52 17.85
CA VAL A 72 5.72 -26.85 17.59
C VAL A 72 4.48 -26.69 16.73
N LYS A 73 4.57 -27.09 15.45
CA LYS A 73 3.56 -26.86 14.42
C LYS A 73 2.19 -27.45 14.79
N GLU A 74 2.18 -28.65 15.38
CA GLU A 74 0.97 -29.38 15.74
C GLU A 74 0.26 -28.86 17.00
N LEU A 75 0.95 -28.08 17.81
CA LEU A 75 0.44 -27.62 19.12
C LEU A 75 0.30 -26.09 19.18
N GLY A 76 0.92 -25.37 18.23
CA GLY A 76 0.82 -23.92 18.15
C GLY A 76 1.56 -23.16 19.25
N TRP A 77 2.32 -23.82 20.12
CA TRP A 77 3.13 -23.15 21.14
C TRP A 77 4.62 -23.16 20.80
N GLY A 78 5.36 -22.25 21.39
CA GLY A 78 6.77 -22.04 21.09
C GLY A 78 7.64 -21.75 22.29
N SER A 79 8.93 -21.71 22.05
CA SER A 79 9.97 -21.32 22.98
C SER A 79 10.99 -20.43 22.26
N VAL A 80 11.77 -19.67 23.03
CA VAL A 80 12.86 -18.83 22.52
C VAL A 80 14.17 -19.33 23.11
N CYS A 81 15.23 -19.33 22.28
CA CYS A 81 16.58 -19.67 22.73
C CYS A 81 17.13 -18.63 23.71
N ASP A 82 17.94 -19.10 24.66
CA ASP A 82 18.76 -18.22 25.51
C ASP A 82 19.97 -17.63 24.73
N THR A 83 20.82 -16.88 25.43
CA THR A 83 22.03 -16.25 24.86
C THR A 83 23.06 -17.24 24.36
N GLU A 84 23.00 -18.51 24.77
CA GLU A 84 23.86 -19.60 24.33
C GLU A 84 23.21 -20.43 23.21
N GLY A 85 22.06 -19.99 22.67
CA GLY A 85 21.30 -20.68 21.62
C GLY A 85 20.58 -21.93 22.10
N LYS A 86 20.48 -22.17 23.42
CA LYS A 86 19.81 -23.34 23.98
C LYS A 86 18.31 -23.08 24.14
N PHE A 87 17.49 -24.12 23.89
CA PHE A 87 16.04 -24.05 24.08
C PHE A 87 15.49 -25.25 24.86
N LYS A 88 14.32 -25.02 25.44
CA LYS A 88 13.50 -26.07 26.11
C LYS A 88 12.06 -25.89 25.60
N ILE A 89 11.47 -26.96 25.09
CA ILE A 89 10.12 -26.94 24.53
C ILE A 89 9.38 -28.23 24.81
N ASP A 90 8.08 -28.17 25.07
CA ASP A 90 7.25 -29.34 25.31
C ASP A 90 6.78 -29.91 23.98
N VAL A 91 7.08 -31.20 23.71
CA VAL A 91 6.70 -31.92 22.49
C VAL A 91 5.85 -33.14 22.82
N PRO A 92 4.96 -33.59 21.92
CA PRO A 92 4.15 -34.80 22.14
C PRO A 92 5.01 -36.05 22.34
N VAL A 93 4.65 -36.89 23.32
CA VAL A 93 5.38 -38.15 23.61
C VAL A 93 5.09 -39.23 22.56
N ASN A 94 3.83 -39.34 22.10
CA ASN A 94 3.33 -40.51 21.39
C ASN A 94 3.16 -40.29 19.88
N ARG A 95 3.53 -39.13 19.37
CA ARG A 95 3.46 -38.81 17.93
C ARG A 95 4.64 -37.96 17.51
N LYS A 96 4.92 -37.98 16.21
CA LYS A 96 5.92 -37.12 15.56
C LYS A 96 5.53 -35.66 15.75
N ALA A 97 6.50 -34.80 16.04
CA ALA A 97 6.31 -33.34 16.08
C ALA A 97 7.22 -32.67 15.05
N THR A 98 6.74 -31.64 14.41
CA THR A 98 7.53 -30.80 13.51
C THR A 98 7.85 -29.49 14.21
N LEU A 99 9.13 -29.21 14.40
CA LEU A 99 9.60 -27.93 14.95
C LEU A 99 9.90 -26.99 13.80
N THR A 100 9.26 -25.84 13.77
CA THR A 100 9.63 -24.72 12.90
C THR A 100 10.59 -23.81 13.68
N VAL A 101 11.85 -23.72 13.23
CA VAL A 101 12.89 -22.91 13.89
C VAL A 101 13.20 -21.69 13.03
N ARG A 102 13.13 -20.49 13.63
CA ARG A 102 13.34 -19.21 12.97
C ARG A 102 14.33 -18.38 13.77
N SER A 103 15.17 -17.63 13.08
CA SER A 103 16.02 -16.58 13.64
C SER A 103 16.22 -15.47 12.64
N VAL A 104 16.38 -14.24 13.10
CA VAL A 104 16.65 -13.08 12.24
C VAL A 104 17.97 -13.29 11.50
N GLY A 105 17.94 -13.14 10.17
CA GLY A 105 19.12 -13.36 9.33
C GLY A 105 19.42 -14.82 8.98
N TYR A 106 18.50 -15.75 9.24
CA TYR A 106 18.64 -17.17 8.93
C TYR A 106 17.42 -17.70 8.18
N GLU A 107 17.64 -18.69 7.30
CA GLU A 107 16.56 -19.45 6.63
C GLU A 107 15.72 -20.20 7.68
N THR A 108 14.38 -20.10 7.56
CA THR A 108 13.48 -20.90 8.39
C THR A 108 13.71 -22.40 8.12
N ARG A 109 13.85 -23.20 9.18
CA ARG A 109 14.06 -24.64 9.06
C ARG A 109 12.98 -25.42 9.80
N GLU A 110 12.37 -26.39 9.13
CA GLU A 110 11.52 -27.39 9.73
C GLU A 110 12.36 -28.63 10.10
N VAL A 111 12.17 -29.12 11.32
CA VAL A 111 12.88 -30.28 11.85
C VAL A 111 11.87 -31.25 12.48
N ASP A 112 11.86 -32.45 11.96
CA ASP A 112 11.01 -33.51 12.48
C ASP A 112 11.65 -34.16 13.72
N VAL A 113 10.87 -34.26 14.78
CA VAL A 113 11.25 -34.86 16.05
C VAL A 113 10.50 -36.17 16.24
N ALA A 114 11.24 -37.26 16.41
CA ALA A 114 10.66 -38.54 16.68
C ALA A 114 10.01 -38.60 18.08
N PRO A 115 8.96 -39.41 18.27
CA PRO A 115 8.35 -39.62 19.57
C PRO A 115 9.37 -40.05 20.62
N GLY A 116 9.29 -39.42 21.83
CA GLY A 116 10.18 -39.73 22.94
C GLY A 116 11.56 -39.08 22.90
N THR A 117 11.88 -38.24 21.95
CA THR A 117 13.13 -37.45 21.92
C THR A 117 13.12 -36.42 23.06
N ILE A 118 14.10 -36.44 23.95
CA ILE A 118 14.15 -35.55 25.13
C ILE A 118 15.37 -34.62 25.18
N SER A 119 16.43 -34.92 24.42
CA SER A 119 17.66 -34.10 24.43
C SER A 119 18.53 -34.31 23.20
N GLY A 120 19.52 -33.45 23.03
CA GLY A 120 20.56 -33.58 22.00
C GLY A 120 20.19 -33.07 20.62
N LEU A 121 19.05 -32.41 20.45
CA LEU A 121 18.68 -31.83 19.16
C LEU A 121 19.55 -30.60 18.87
N VAL A 122 20.35 -30.68 17.79
CA VAL A 122 21.08 -29.54 17.27
C VAL A 122 20.44 -29.12 15.93
N VAL A 123 19.83 -27.93 15.96
CA VAL A 123 19.26 -27.35 14.73
C VAL A 123 20.29 -26.41 14.13
N LYS A 124 20.72 -26.73 12.93
CA LYS A 124 21.66 -25.92 12.16
C LYS A 124 20.87 -24.99 11.24
N LEU A 125 20.94 -23.68 11.42
CA LEU A 125 20.34 -22.71 10.50
C LEU A 125 21.40 -22.19 9.56
N LYS A 126 21.01 -21.93 8.32
CA LYS A 126 21.86 -21.30 7.30
C LYS A 126 21.54 -19.81 7.29
N LYS A 127 22.58 -18.98 7.27
CA LYS A 127 22.39 -17.52 7.14
C LYS A 127 21.66 -17.21 5.84
N SER A 128 20.56 -16.48 5.95
CA SER A 128 19.87 -15.85 4.84
C SER A 128 20.14 -14.36 4.91
N LEU A 129 21.06 -13.88 4.10
CA LEU A 129 21.38 -12.44 4.01
C LEU A 129 20.43 -11.70 3.06
N LEU A 130 19.62 -12.44 2.33
CA LEU A 130 18.68 -11.90 1.34
C LEU A 130 17.37 -12.67 1.48
N ASN A 131 16.25 -11.94 1.62
CA ASN A 131 14.90 -12.49 1.50
C ASN A 131 14.62 -12.85 0.03
N LEU A 132 15.43 -13.76 -0.54
CA LEU A 132 15.29 -14.22 -1.93
C LEU A 132 14.04 -15.07 -2.17
N ASP A 133 13.44 -15.56 -1.09
CA ASP A 133 12.21 -16.36 -1.11
C ASP A 133 10.93 -15.49 -0.98
N GLU A 134 11.06 -14.16 -0.92
CA GLU A 134 9.90 -13.28 -0.91
C GLU A 134 9.19 -13.32 -2.27
N VAL A 135 7.88 -13.49 -2.20
CA VAL A 135 7.00 -13.49 -3.36
C VAL A 135 6.55 -12.05 -3.65
N VAL A 136 6.60 -11.63 -4.91
CA VAL A 136 6.12 -10.34 -5.40
C VAL A 136 4.98 -10.53 -6.40
N ILE A 137 4.06 -9.58 -6.46
CA ILE A 137 2.88 -9.62 -7.34
C ILE A 137 2.86 -8.40 -8.27
N THR A 138 3.42 -7.27 -7.84
CA THR A 138 3.24 -5.98 -8.51
C THR A 138 3.83 -5.95 -9.93
N GLY A 139 4.92 -6.65 -10.17
CA GLY A 139 5.58 -6.66 -11.49
C GLY A 139 4.85 -7.43 -12.59
N THR A 140 4.08 -8.45 -12.20
CA THR A 140 3.45 -9.41 -13.13
C THR A 140 1.95 -9.63 -12.90
N ARG A 141 1.37 -9.13 -11.82
CA ARG A 141 0.03 -9.46 -11.27
C ARG A 141 -0.14 -10.92 -10.87
N THR A 142 0.93 -11.70 -10.85
CA THR A 142 0.97 -13.07 -10.35
C THR A 142 2.07 -13.23 -9.34
N GLU A 143 1.95 -14.22 -8.48
CA GLU A 143 2.94 -14.50 -7.44
C GLU A 143 4.22 -15.05 -8.07
N LYS A 144 5.33 -14.32 -7.93
CA LYS A 144 6.67 -14.71 -8.41
C LYS A 144 7.68 -14.54 -7.29
N GLY A 145 8.66 -15.42 -7.19
CA GLY A 145 9.81 -15.15 -6.33
C GLY A 145 10.53 -13.86 -6.77
N ILE A 146 10.99 -13.06 -5.84
CA ILE A 146 11.69 -11.78 -6.18
C ILE A 146 12.91 -12.03 -7.07
N SER A 147 13.56 -13.18 -6.89
CA SER A 147 14.71 -13.63 -7.69
C SER A 147 14.34 -14.03 -9.11
N GLU A 148 13.09 -14.41 -9.36
CA GLU A 148 12.56 -14.90 -10.63
C GLU A 148 11.78 -13.82 -11.38
N ALA A 149 11.59 -12.64 -10.78
CA ALA A 149 10.85 -11.56 -11.39
C ALA A 149 11.67 -10.87 -12.48
N PRO A 150 11.23 -10.88 -13.77
CA PRO A 150 11.91 -10.20 -14.86
C PRO A 150 11.87 -8.66 -14.73
N VAL A 151 10.97 -8.15 -13.89
CA VAL A 151 10.86 -6.74 -13.58
C VAL A 151 11.48 -6.48 -12.21
N MET A 152 12.42 -5.54 -12.14
CA MET A 152 13.10 -5.23 -10.88
C MET A 152 12.12 -4.64 -9.88
N THR A 153 11.80 -5.42 -8.86
CA THR A 153 10.89 -5.03 -7.77
C THR A 153 11.66 -5.04 -6.45
N ARG A 154 11.62 -3.93 -5.72
CA ARG A 154 12.12 -3.88 -4.34
C ARG A 154 11.00 -4.26 -3.39
N VAL A 155 11.32 -5.03 -2.37
CA VAL A 155 10.41 -5.37 -1.29
C VAL A 155 10.94 -4.82 0.02
N VAL A 156 10.04 -4.25 0.83
CA VAL A 156 10.26 -3.91 2.24
C VAL A 156 9.44 -4.89 3.05
N SER A 157 10.10 -5.75 3.80
CA SER A 157 9.43 -6.83 4.55
C SER A 157 8.79 -6.34 5.85
N ALA A 158 7.86 -7.13 6.42
CA ALA A 158 7.28 -6.85 7.73
C ALA A 158 8.34 -6.77 8.83
N GLU A 159 9.38 -7.61 8.77
CA GLU A 159 10.49 -7.59 9.73
C GLU A 159 11.30 -6.30 9.64
N GLU A 160 11.55 -5.79 8.45
CA GLU A 160 12.25 -4.52 8.22
C GLU A 160 11.43 -3.34 8.76
N LEU A 161 10.10 -3.36 8.53
CA LEU A 161 9.18 -2.35 9.05
C LEU A 161 9.13 -2.34 10.58
N GLN A 162 9.07 -3.52 11.21
CA GLN A 162 9.03 -3.65 12.67
C GLN A 162 10.35 -3.27 13.34
N ARG A 163 11.48 -3.56 12.68
CA ARG A 163 12.82 -3.25 13.20
C ARG A 163 13.07 -1.75 13.29
N ASN A 164 12.61 -1.00 12.32
CA ASN A 164 12.87 0.43 12.21
C ASN A 164 11.84 1.31 12.93
N ASP A 165 10.71 0.73 13.38
CA ASP A 165 9.64 1.41 14.13
C ASP A 165 9.21 2.77 13.54
N TYR A 166 8.92 2.78 12.25
CA TYR A 166 8.51 4.00 11.52
C TYR A 166 7.25 4.63 12.11
N GLU A 167 7.21 5.96 12.15
CA GLU A 167 6.09 6.72 12.70
C GLU A 167 4.91 6.78 11.75
N SER A 168 5.19 6.97 10.48
CA SER A 168 4.19 7.15 9.43
C SER A 168 4.50 6.32 8.18
N MET A 169 3.51 6.19 7.28
CA MET A 169 3.74 5.59 5.97
C MET A 169 4.70 6.43 5.12
N MET A 170 4.74 7.73 5.32
CA MET A 170 5.67 8.61 4.62
C MET A 170 7.11 8.27 4.97
N ASP A 171 7.41 8.08 6.28
CA ASP A 171 8.75 7.67 6.73
C ASP A 171 9.14 6.32 6.13
N VAL A 172 8.21 5.36 6.15
CA VAL A 172 8.45 4.05 5.51
C VAL A 172 8.88 4.21 4.06
N LEU A 173 8.17 5.02 3.29
CA LEU A 173 8.47 5.20 1.87
C LEU A 173 9.75 6.01 1.65
N GLU A 174 9.97 7.10 2.40
CA GLU A 174 11.12 7.98 2.23
C GLU A 174 12.44 7.29 2.60
N TYR A 175 12.47 6.54 3.70
CA TYR A 175 13.67 5.81 4.14
C TYR A 175 13.97 4.59 3.26
N ASN A 176 12.95 3.99 2.66
CA ASN A 176 13.14 2.75 1.89
C ASN A 176 13.22 2.96 0.37
N ILE A 177 12.88 4.14 -0.14
CA ILE A 177 12.92 4.43 -1.58
C ILE A 177 13.94 5.52 -1.86
N PRO A 178 15.15 5.18 -2.34
CA PRO A 178 16.17 6.17 -2.65
C PRO A 178 15.68 7.23 -3.65
N GLY A 179 15.83 8.51 -3.27
CA GLY A 179 15.45 9.66 -4.09
C GLY A 179 13.97 10.03 -4.03
N LEU A 180 13.16 9.33 -3.22
CA LEU A 180 11.82 9.75 -2.89
C LEU A 180 11.87 10.84 -1.81
N ARG A 181 11.03 11.86 -1.94
CA ARG A 181 10.88 12.95 -0.97
C ARG A 181 9.41 13.31 -0.82
N PHE A 182 9.05 13.74 0.38
CA PHE A 182 7.77 14.35 0.67
C PHE A 182 7.92 15.86 0.86
N ASN A 183 7.06 16.61 0.20
CA ASN A 183 6.88 18.03 0.46
C ASN A 183 5.55 18.19 1.19
N VAL A 184 5.61 18.66 2.44
CA VAL A 184 4.43 18.85 3.28
C VAL A 184 3.64 20.05 2.77
N ASP A 185 2.36 19.86 2.47
CA ASP A 185 1.38 20.91 2.15
C ASP A 185 0.25 20.82 3.17
N PRO A 186 -0.31 21.91 3.67
CA PRO A 186 -1.43 21.89 4.63
C PRO A 186 -2.66 21.10 4.16
N ARG A 187 -2.75 20.82 2.86
CA ARG A 187 -3.84 20.06 2.23
C ARG A 187 -3.53 18.58 2.05
N GLY A 188 -2.31 18.13 2.41
CA GLY A 188 -1.81 16.78 2.25
C GLY A 188 -0.35 16.77 1.79
N ASN A 189 0.21 15.60 1.54
CA ASN A 189 1.63 15.46 1.24
C ASN A 189 1.88 15.22 -0.25
N ASN A 190 2.74 16.05 -0.83
CA ASN A 190 3.21 15.87 -2.19
C ASN A 190 4.42 14.94 -2.20
N ILE A 191 4.34 13.88 -2.98
CA ILE A 191 5.42 12.92 -3.18
C ILE A 191 6.19 13.26 -4.47
N GLN A 192 7.50 13.21 -4.40
CA GLN A 192 8.37 13.44 -5.54
C GLN A 192 9.45 12.36 -5.63
N ILE A 193 9.66 11.81 -6.83
CA ILE A 193 10.75 10.89 -7.12
C ILE A 193 11.32 11.17 -8.51
N GLN A 194 12.64 11.27 -8.62
CA GLN A 194 13.32 11.43 -9.92
C GLN A 194 12.79 12.60 -10.77
N GLY A 195 12.37 13.69 -10.12
CA GLY A 195 11.76 14.85 -10.80
C GLY A 195 10.30 14.66 -11.23
N LEU A 196 9.68 13.53 -10.89
CA LEU A 196 8.27 13.24 -11.14
C LEU A 196 7.45 13.43 -9.85
N GLU A 197 6.26 13.99 -9.97
CA GLU A 197 5.36 14.35 -8.87
C GLU A 197 4.26 13.30 -8.66
N ASN A 198 3.36 13.52 -7.70
CA ASN A 198 2.25 12.65 -7.32
C ASN A 198 1.49 12.04 -8.50
N SER A 199 1.25 12.82 -9.54
CA SER A 199 0.45 12.40 -10.70
C SER A 199 1.09 11.30 -11.55
N TYR A 200 2.38 11.01 -11.33
CA TYR A 200 3.15 9.99 -12.03
C TYR A 200 3.45 8.76 -11.17
N ILE A 201 3.05 8.79 -9.90
CA ILE A 201 3.31 7.76 -8.91
C ILE A 201 1.99 7.13 -8.51
N LEU A 202 1.91 5.81 -8.64
CA LEU A 202 0.72 5.06 -8.29
C LEU A 202 0.92 4.35 -6.95
N ILE A 203 0.07 4.69 -5.98
CA ILE A 203 0.01 4.00 -4.69
C ILE A 203 -1.17 3.03 -4.71
N LEU A 204 -0.90 1.79 -4.34
CA LEU A 204 -1.88 0.71 -4.26
C LEU A 204 -1.94 0.17 -2.83
N VAL A 205 -3.11 -0.27 -2.42
CA VAL A 205 -3.33 -1.10 -1.22
C VAL A 205 -3.98 -2.40 -1.67
N ASP A 206 -3.32 -3.52 -1.42
CA ASP A 206 -3.72 -4.85 -1.89
C ASP A 206 -4.06 -4.90 -3.40
N GLY A 207 -3.29 -4.16 -4.21
CA GLY A 207 -3.46 -4.09 -5.66
C GLY A 207 -4.52 -3.09 -6.17
N GLU A 208 -5.24 -2.39 -5.27
CA GLU A 208 -6.26 -1.41 -5.63
C GLU A 208 -5.75 0.03 -5.42
N ARG A 209 -6.10 0.92 -6.34
CA ARG A 209 -5.63 2.30 -6.37
C ARG A 209 -6.10 3.09 -5.15
N LEU A 210 -5.17 3.68 -4.41
CA LEU A 210 -5.49 4.67 -3.39
C LEU A 210 -5.88 5.98 -4.05
N SER A 211 -7.11 6.46 -3.85
CA SER A 211 -7.58 7.71 -4.43
C SER A 211 -6.79 8.90 -3.90
N GLN A 212 -6.57 9.88 -4.77
CA GLN A 212 -6.07 11.20 -4.36
C GLN A 212 -7.20 12.03 -3.76
N THR A 213 -6.86 12.99 -2.92
CA THR A 213 -7.84 14.00 -2.52
C THR A 213 -8.25 14.82 -3.75
N PRO A 214 -9.52 15.25 -3.87
CA PRO A 214 -9.98 15.99 -5.04
C PRO A 214 -9.13 17.24 -5.32
N GLY A 215 -8.38 17.21 -6.43
CA GLY A 215 -7.46 18.28 -6.82
C GLY A 215 -6.28 18.50 -5.90
N GLY A 216 -5.88 17.48 -5.16
CA GLY A 216 -4.82 17.56 -4.17
C GLY A 216 -3.94 16.33 -4.06
N PRO A 217 -3.04 16.36 -3.10
CA PRO A 217 -2.09 15.30 -2.81
C PRO A 217 -2.77 14.05 -2.22
N ILE A 218 -1.99 12.98 -2.09
CA ILE A 218 -2.42 11.75 -1.42
C ILE A 218 -2.43 11.99 0.10
N ASP A 219 -3.51 11.56 0.75
CA ASP A 219 -3.61 11.55 2.21
C ASP A 219 -3.04 10.23 2.74
N PHE A 220 -1.75 10.23 3.10
CA PHE A 220 -1.04 9.05 3.62
C PHE A 220 -1.41 8.72 5.07
N GLU A 221 -2.02 9.67 5.81
CA GLU A 221 -2.42 9.47 7.20
C GLU A 221 -3.52 8.40 7.36
N ARG A 222 -4.27 8.12 6.28
CA ARG A 222 -5.26 7.03 6.29
C ARG A 222 -4.64 5.63 6.21
N LEU A 223 -3.32 5.50 6.02
CA LEU A 223 -2.61 4.22 5.93
C LEU A 223 -1.94 3.87 7.26
N SER A 224 -2.26 2.69 7.80
CA SER A 224 -1.58 2.17 9.00
C SER A 224 -0.27 1.50 8.62
N THR A 225 0.77 1.67 9.44
CA THR A 225 2.03 0.92 9.33
C THR A 225 1.99 -0.44 10.05
N SER A 226 0.95 -0.67 10.86
CA SER A 226 0.92 -1.79 11.82
C SER A 226 0.38 -3.11 11.25
N ASN A 227 -0.29 -3.09 10.08
CA ASN A 227 -0.88 -4.27 9.45
C ASN A 227 -0.31 -4.53 8.05
N ILE A 228 0.98 -4.28 7.87
CA ILE A 228 1.65 -4.46 6.58
C ILE A 228 2.38 -5.79 6.58
N LYS A 229 2.07 -6.61 5.59
CA LYS A 229 2.81 -7.85 5.30
C LYS A 229 4.12 -7.54 4.57
N ARG A 230 4.07 -6.65 3.57
CA ARG A 230 5.22 -6.13 2.82
C ARG A 230 4.80 -4.94 1.96
N ILE A 231 5.78 -4.17 1.50
CA ILE A 231 5.58 -3.13 0.49
C ILE A 231 6.41 -3.50 -0.74
N GLU A 232 5.76 -3.55 -1.90
CA GLU A 232 6.39 -3.83 -3.18
C GLU A 232 6.55 -2.52 -3.96
N ILE A 233 7.76 -2.24 -4.42
CA ILE A 233 8.12 -1.00 -5.12
C ILE A 233 8.62 -1.35 -6.50
N LEU A 234 7.87 -0.95 -7.51
CA LEU A 234 8.19 -1.13 -8.91
C LEU A 234 8.57 0.22 -9.53
N LYS A 235 9.82 0.36 -9.98
CA LYS A 235 10.29 1.56 -10.66
C LYS A 235 9.97 1.52 -12.15
N GLY A 236 9.73 2.71 -12.73
CA GLY A 236 9.45 2.87 -14.14
C GLY A 236 7.99 2.70 -14.54
N ALA A 237 7.74 2.68 -15.84
CA ALA A 237 6.40 2.67 -16.39
C ALA A 237 5.73 1.29 -16.26
N ALA A 238 4.61 1.24 -15.54
CA ALA A 238 3.80 0.04 -15.31
C ALA A 238 2.35 0.17 -15.83
N SER A 239 2.11 1.13 -16.71
CA SER A 239 0.75 1.41 -17.20
C SER A 239 0.13 0.25 -17.99
N ALA A 240 0.93 -0.66 -18.54
CA ALA A 240 0.44 -1.89 -19.16
C ALA A 240 -0.37 -2.77 -18.18
N LEU A 241 -0.05 -2.72 -16.89
CA LEU A 241 -0.78 -3.47 -15.86
C LEU A 241 -1.80 -2.59 -15.10
N TYR A 242 -1.42 -1.34 -14.79
CA TYR A 242 -2.15 -0.52 -13.82
C TYR A 242 -2.84 0.70 -14.42
N GLY A 243 -2.68 0.95 -15.73
CA GLY A 243 -3.31 2.05 -16.43
C GLY A 243 -2.65 3.41 -16.17
N SER A 244 -3.46 4.46 -16.11
CA SER A 244 -3.00 5.84 -15.93
C SER A 244 -2.19 6.07 -14.66
N SER A 245 -1.28 7.06 -14.70
CA SER A 245 -0.45 7.51 -13.55
C SER A 245 0.64 6.54 -13.08
N ALA A 246 0.81 5.39 -13.74
CA ALA A 246 1.89 4.44 -13.45
C ALA A 246 3.09 4.67 -14.39
N MET A 247 3.58 5.92 -14.50
CA MET A 247 4.65 6.31 -15.42
C MET A 247 6.04 6.37 -14.76
N GLY A 248 6.08 6.66 -13.47
CA GLY A 248 7.33 6.81 -12.71
C GLY A 248 7.58 5.66 -11.74
N MET A 249 6.58 5.30 -10.97
CA MET A 249 6.69 4.28 -9.94
C MET A 249 5.33 3.73 -9.56
N VAL A 250 5.30 2.47 -9.14
CA VAL A 250 4.16 1.85 -8.43
C VAL A 250 4.63 1.38 -7.06
N VAL A 251 3.93 1.78 -6.02
CA VAL A 251 4.09 1.28 -4.65
C VAL A 251 2.85 0.50 -4.28
N ASN A 252 2.98 -0.77 -3.97
CA ASN A 252 1.88 -1.63 -3.57
C ASN A 252 2.07 -2.09 -2.13
N ILE A 253 1.18 -1.64 -1.25
CA ILE A 253 1.16 -1.97 0.17
C ILE A 253 0.29 -3.22 0.33
N ILE A 254 0.91 -4.35 0.67
CA ILE A 254 0.22 -5.61 0.88
C ILE A 254 -0.06 -5.76 2.36
N THR A 255 -1.34 -5.89 2.73
CA THR A 255 -1.77 -6.05 4.12
C THR A 255 -1.75 -7.52 4.55
N ASP A 256 -1.60 -7.76 5.86
CA ASP A 256 -1.64 -9.12 6.41
C ASP A 256 -3.08 -9.55 6.75
N SER A 257 -3.26 -10.82 6.97
CA SER A 257 -4.53 -11.42 7.40
C SER A 257 -4.28 -12.41 8.54
N PRO A 258 -5.23 -12.58 9.48
CA PRO A 258 -5.05 -13.44 10.65
C PRO A 258 -4.79 -14.89 10.24
N LYS A 259 -3.88 -15.54 10.97
CA LYS A 259 -3.49 -16.95 10.76
C LYS A 259 -3.79 -17.83 11.97
N ARG A 260 -3.95 -17.21 13.15
CA ARG A 260 -4.20 -17.90 14.43
C ARG A 260 -5.68 -17.86 14.76
N SER A 261 -6.13 -18.82 15.57
CA SER A 261 -7.52 -18.88 16.03
C SER A 261 -7.97 -17.59 16.72
N LEU A 262 -7.05 -16.96 17.43
CA LEU A 262 -7.18 -15.62 18.01
C LEU A 262 -5.80 -14.98 18.02
N GLU A 263 -5.71 -13.77 17.53
CA GLU A 263 -4.54 -12.92 17.66
C GLU A 263 -4.96 -11.48 17.90
N GLY A 264 -4.15 -10.76 18.64
CA GLY A 264 -4.44 -9.36 18.93
C GLY A 264 -3.16 -8.65 19.37
N TRP A 265 -3.14 -7.36 19.10
CA TRP A 265 -2.03 -6.49 19.45
C TRP A 265 -2.55 -5.07 19.70
N ALA A 266 -1.78 -4.33 20.47
CA ALA A 266 -1.99 -2.90 20.65
C ALA A 266 -0.63 -2.20 20.75
N LYS A 267 -0.52 -1.04 20.13
CA LYS A 267 0.65 -0.18 20.17
C LYS A 267 0.21 1.22 20.58
N VAL A 268 0.92 1.79 21.54
CA VAL A 268 0.71 3.17 21.98
C VAL A 268 2.04 3.89 21.90
N ARG A 269 2.04 5.05 21.24
CA ARG A 269 3.16 5.98 21.21
C ARG A 269 2.67 7.32 21.75
N TYR A 270 3.45 7.91 22.63
CA TYR A 270 3.19 9.25 23.14
C TYR A 270 4.46 10.08 23.08
N SER A 271 4.37 11.29 22.55
CA SER A 271 5.50 12.16 22.34
C SER A 271 5.15 13.61 22.72
N LYS A 272 6.10 14.52 22.49
CA LYS A 272 5.93 15.96 22.76
C LYS A 272 4.75 16.53 21.97
N PHE A 273 4.14 17.60 22.46
CA PHE A 273 2.95 18.27 21.88
C PHE A 273 1.68 17.40 21.89
N ASN A 274 1.53 16.57 22.93
CA ASN A 274 0.41 15.63 23.07
C ASN A 274 0.23 14.75 21.83
N ASP A 275 1.34 14.44 21.15
CA ASP A 275 1.31 13.53 20.02
C ASP A 275 1.07 12.11 20.53
N LEU A 276 -0.16 11.64 20.36
CA LEU A 276 -0.64 10.32 20.78
C LEU A 276 -1.01 9.51 19.54
N GLN A 277 -0.38 8.37 19.40
CA GLN A 277 -0.73 7.36 18.40
C GLN A 277 -1.19 6.10 19.13
N LEU A 278 -2.36 5.61 18.76
CA LEU A 278 -2.95 4.36 19.25
C LEU A 278 -3.34 3.49 18.06
N ASP A 279 -2.71 2.33 17.96
CA ASP A 279 -3.04 1.29 17.00
C ASP A 279 -3.44 0.03 17.74
N ALA A 280 -4.48 -0.65 17.30
CA ALA A 280 -4.90 -1.93 17.86
C ALA A 280 -5.49 -2.81 16.74
N GLY A 281 -5.30 -4.11 16.88
CA GLY A 281 -5.85 -5.09 15.98
C GLY A 281 -6.31 -6.34 16.71
N ILE A 282 -7.40 -6.92 16.26
CA ILE A 282 -7.87 -8.24 16.68
C ILE A 282 -8.19 -9.05 15.43
N GLY A 283 -7.75 -10.29 15.42
CA GLY A 283 -7.94 -11.23 14.32
C GLY A 283 -8.40 -12.59 14.82
N LEU A 284 -9.28 -13.20 14.05
CA LEU A 284 -9.81 -14.54 14.27
C LEU A 284 -9.64 -15.35 12.98
N ALA A 285 -9.16 -16.60 13.10
CA ALA A 285 -9.12 -17.53 11.96
C ALA A 285 -9.56 -18.93 12.39
N HIS A 286 -10.52 -19.50 11.64
CA HIS A 286 -11.02 -20.86 11.93
C HIS A 286 -11.54 -21.53 10.65
N LYS A 287 -11.00 -22.72 10.32
CA LYS A 287 -11.46 -23.56 9.19
C LYS A 287 -11.64 -22.79 7.87
N GLY A 288 -10.64 -21.99 7.53
CA GLY A 288 -10.64 -21.18 6.32
C GLY A 288 -11.34 -19.82 6.45
N PHE A 289 -12.21 -19.62 7.42
CA PHE A 289 -12.77 -18.28 7.72
C PHE A 289 -11.78 -17.44 8.52
N PHE A 290 -11.77 -16.16 8.24
CA PHE A 290 -11.07 -15.17 9.07
C PHE A 290 -11.87 -13.86 9.16
N SER A 291 -11.65 -13.15 10.27
CA SER A 291 -12.13 -11.79 10.48
C SER A 291 -11.03 -11.01 11.19
N GLN A 292 -10.83 -9.77 10.78
CA GLN A 292 -9.84 -8.86 11.35
C GLN A 292 -10.43 -7.47 11.47
N THR A 293 -10.36 -6.94 12.69
CA THR A 293 -10.70 -5.54 12.97
C THR A 293 -9.43 -4.79 13.32
N LEU A 294 -9.20 -3.66 12.69
CA LEU A 294 -8.12 -2.75 12.97
C LEU A 294 -8.69 -1.41 13.41
N PHE A 295 -8.06 -0.82 14.40
CA PHE A 295 -8.37 0.51 14.91
C PHE A 295 -7.10 1.32 15.01
N ARG A 296 -7.14 2.55 14.53
CA ARG A 296 -6.06 3.53 14.68
C ARG A 296 -6.64 4.87 15.11
N ARG A 297 -5.94 5.57 15.97
CA ARG A 297 -6.21 6.95 16.33
C ARG A 297 -4.90 7.70 16.51
N ASN A 298 -4.75 8.84 15.84
CA ASN A 298 -3.68 9.78 16.08
C ASN A 298 -4.26 11.13 16.54
N SER A 299 -3.51 11.83 17.36
CA SER A 299 -3.86 13.21 17.75
C SER A 299 -2.61 13.98 18.15
N THR A 300 -2.53 15.24 17.77
CA THR A 300 -1.45 16.14 18.18
C THR A 300 -1.99 17.55 18.38
N ASP A 301 -1.42 18.29 19.34
CA ASP A 301 -1.70 19.73 19.53
C ASP A 301 -0.95 20.58 18.50
N GLY A 302 -0.11 19.95 17.65
CA GLY A 302 0.73 20.64 16.70
C GLY A 302 1.82 21.48 17.36
N TYR A 303 2.60 22.17 16.55
CA TYR A 303 3.63 23.09 17.04
C TYR A 303 3.93 24.19 16.01
N ASP A 304 4.51 25.27 16.51
CA ASP A 304 4.92 26.40 15.71
C ASP A 304 6.39 26.75 16.01
N LEU A 305 7.25 26.60 15.00
CA LEU A 305 8.67 26.98 15.08
C LEU A 305 8.91 28.47 14.72
N THR A 306 7.88 29.13 14.17
CA THR A 306 7.94 30.53 13.73
C THR A 306 6.76 31.31 14.29
N PRO A 307 6.63 31.44 15.63
CA PRO A 307 5.46 32.01 16.27
C PRO A 307 5.22 33.51 15.91
N GLU A 308 6.25 34.14 15.38
CA GLU A 308 6.21 35.57 14.96
C GLU A 308 5.58 35.77 13.57
N THR A 309 5.44 34.68 12.78
CA THR A 309 4.77 34.77 11.48
C THR A 309 3.26 34.53 11.65
N PRO A 310 2.40 35.46 11.22
CA PRO A 310 0.97 35.37 11.52
C PRO A 310 0.20 34.33 10.71
N GLN A 311 0.83 33.61 9.78
CA GLN A 311 0.09 32.92 8.72
C GLN A 311 -0.03 31.40 8.83
N SER A 312 0.83 30.69 9.55
CA SER A 312 0.71 29.22 9.67
C SER A 312 1.46 28.64 10.86
N TYR A 313 0.93 27.57 11.42
CA TYR A 313 1.70 26.67 12.28
C TYR A 313 2.67 25.87 11.44
N THR A 314 3.81 25.47 12.02
CA THR A 314 4.73 24.53 11.38
C THR A 314 4.04 23.17 11.21
N MET A 315 3.28 22.76 12.24
CA MET A 315 2.41 21.58 12.21
C MET A 315 1.09 21.91 12.87
N ASN A 316 0.00 21.80 12.14
CA ASN A 316 -1.33 22.10 12.66
C ASN A 316 -1.80 21.05 13.68
N PRO A 317 -2.56 21.46 14.71
CA PRO A 317 -3.29 20.52 15.54
C PRO A 317 -4.20 19.64 14.68
N SER A 318 -4.12 18.34 14.89
CA SER A 318 -4.92 17.38 14.12
C SER A 318 -5.30 16.17 14.95
N HIS A 319 -6.36 15.53 14.54
CA HIS A 319 -6.73 14.20 15.04
C HIS A 319 -7.44 13.41 13.96
N ASP A 320 -7.11 12.14 13.91
CA ASP A 320 -7.70 11.19 12.97
C ASP A 320 -8.14 9.91 13.66
N MET A 321 -8.98 9.18 12.97
CA MET A 321 -9.42 7.85 13.38
C MET A 321 -9.63 7.00 12.13
N ASN A 322 -9.10 5.80 12.15
CA ASN A 322 -9.35 4.78 11.13
C ASN A 322 -9.88 3.51 11.78
N ILE A 323 -10.92 2.94 11.20
CA ILE A 323 -11.44 1.62 11.53
C ILE A 323 -11.52 0.82 10.24
N GLU A 324 -10.94 -0.36 10.24
CA GLU A 324 -11.00 -1.29 9.12
C GLU A 324 -11.50 -2.64 9.60
N GLU A 325 -12.42 -3.23 8.85
CA GLU A 325 -12.86 -4.61 9.01
C GLU A 325 -12.55 -5.38 7.73
N LYS A 326 -11.95 -6.56 7.88
CA LYS A 326 -11.66 -7.49 6.80
C LYS A 326 -12.19 -8.86 7.19
N VAL A 327 -13.03 -9.44 6.34
CA VAL A 327 -13.55 -10.80 6.50
C VAL A 327 -13.26 -11.62 5.27
N GLY A 328 -13.07 -12.89 5.44
CA GLY A 328 -12.85 -13.75 4.29
C GLY A 328 -13.00 -15.23 4.61
N TRP A 329 -13.01 -15.99 3.55
CA TRP A 329 -13.01 -17.43 3.58
C TRP A 329 -12.10 -17.96 2.46
N ASN A 330 -11.27 -18.93 2.80
CA ASN A 330 -10.40 -19.58 1.84
C ASN A 330 -10.42 -21.10 2.03
N ASN A 331 -10.33 -21.79 0.92
CA ASN A 331 -10.00 -23.21 0.84
C ASN A 331 -8.95 -23.42 -0.26
N GLU A 332 -8.66 -24.67 -0.61
CA GLU A 332 -7.65 -25.01 -1.62
C GLU A 332 -7.90 -24.38 -3.00
N ARG A 333 -9.16 -24.09 -3.36
CA ARG A 333 -9.54 -23.61 -4.70
C ARG A 333 -10.16 -22.22 -4.71
N THR A 334 -10.73 -21.78 -3.61
CA THR A 334 -11.52 -20.55 -3.60
C THR A 334 -11.11 -19.66 -2.44
N LYS A 335 -10.87 -18.38 -2.74
CA LYS A 335 -10.67 -17.33 -1.73
C LYS A 335 -11.72 -16.25 -1.97
N VAL A 336 -12.49 -15.92 -0.95
CA VAL A 336 -13.44 -14.81 -0.94
C VAL A 336 -13.02 -13.86 0.17
N MET A 337 -12.98 -12.58 -0.14
CA MET A 337 -12.63 -11.56 0.84
C MET A 337 -13.50 -10.32 0.64
N ALA A 338 -13.92 -9.73 1.73
CA ALA A 338 -14.53 -8.40 1.76
C ALA A 338 -13.85 -7.56 2.83
N SER A 339 -13.63 -6.29 2.55
CA SER A 339 -13.16 -5.32 3.53
C SER A 339 -13.90 -4.00 3.39
N ALA A 340 -13.99 -3.30 4.51
CA ALA A 340 -14.52 -1.95 4.59
C ALA A 340 -13.66 -1.13 5.54
N SER A 341 -13.33 0.11 5.17
CA SER A 341 -12.67 1.03 6.08
C SER A 341 -13.42 2.35 6.18
N PHE A 342 -13.28 2.96 7.33
CA PHE A 342 -13.80 4.27 7.66
C PHE A 342 -12.66 5.10 8.24
N TYR A 343 -12.26 6.14 7.54
CA TYR A 343 -11.26 7.09 7.99
C TYR A 343 -11.89 8.47 8.16
N TRP A 344 -11.64 9.08 9.29
CA TRP A 344 -12.04 10.44 9.59
C TRP A 344 -10.85 11.22 10.11
N ASN A 345 -10.68 12.46 9.63
CA ASN A 345 -9.59 13.34 9.99
C ASN A 345 -10.11 14.76 10.18
N GLU A 346 -9.59 15.48 11.16
CA GLU A 346 -9.83 16.89 11.35
C GLU A 346 -8.49 17.60 11.60
N ILE A 347 -8.19 18.60 10.75
CA ILE A 347 -7.03 19.47 10.85
C ILE A 347 -7.52 20.87 11.21
N LYS A 348 -7.05 21.41 12.33
CA LYS A 348 -7.42 22.73 12.80
C LYS A 348 -6.40 23.75 12.29
N ASN A 349 -6.89 24.82 11.67
CA ASN A 349 -6.07 25.99 11.42
C ASN A 349 -6.28 26.94 12.59
N PRO A 350 -5.29 27.12 13.48
CA PRO A 350 -5.41 28.03 14.58
C PRO A 350 -5.62 29.46 14.10
N PRO A 351 -6.28 30.29 14.91
CA PRO A 351 -6.65 31.66 14.54
C PRO A 351 -5.42 32.58 14.57
N LYS A 352 -4.57 32.48 13.55
CA LYS A 352 -3.54 33.50 13.27
C LYS A 352 -4.04 34.52 12.25
N GLY A 353 -5.35 34.54 11.97
CA GLY A 353 -6.01 35.45 11.04
C GLY A 353 -7.49 35.63 11.36
N GLU A 354 -8.20 36.41 10.54
CA GLU A 354 -9.58 36.81 10.78
C GLU A 354 -10.64 35.69 10.68
N SER A 355 -10.26 34.49 10.26
CA SER A 355 -11.21 33.37 10.04
C SER A 355 -10.60 32.04 10.41
N PRO A 356 -10.74 31.59 11.67
CA PRO A 356 -10.37 30.22 12.02
C PRO A 356 -11.24 29.22 11.25
N THR A 357 -10.58 28.28 10.59
CA THR A 357 -11.23 27.23 9.81
C THR A 357 -10.65 25.88 10.17
N HIS A 358 -11.47 24.83 10.11
CA HIS A 358 -11.02 23.44 10.19
C HIS A 358 -11.26 22.76 8.87
N TYR A 359 -10.40 21.80 8.55
CA TYR A 359 -10.65 20.87 7.45
C TYR A 359 -11.03 19.51 8.03
N ARG A 360 -12.20 19.04 7.66
CA ARG A 360 -12.66 17.70 8.03
C ARG A 360 -12.70 16.83 6.78
N SER A 361 -12.01 15.69 6.85
CA SER A 361 -12.00 14.69 5.78
C SER A 361 -12.70 13.41 6.25
N LEU A 362 -13.47 12.83 5.36
CA LEU A 362 -14.13 11.55 5.56
C LEU A 362 -13.83 10.67 4.34
N ASN A 363 -13.25 9.51 4.57
CA ASN A 363 -13.04 8.52 3.54
C ASN A 363 -13.68 7.19 3.92
N LYS A 364 -14.31 6.53 2.96
CA LYS A 364 -14.89 5.21 3.11
C LYS A 364 -14.40 4.36 1.95
N THR A 365 -13.82 3.20 2.24
CA THR A 365 -13.44 2.24 1.22
C THR A 365 -14.21 0.94 1.37
N PHE A 366 -14.51 0.32 0.25
CA PHE A 366 -15.13 -1.02 0.20
C PHE A 366 -14.39 -1.84 -0.83
N ARG A 367 -14.07 -3.08 -0.49
CA ARG A 367 -13.47 -4.04 -1.41
C ARG A 367 -14.17 -5.37 -1.27
N ALA A 368 -14.45 -6.01 -2.38
CA ALA A 368 -14.88 -7.41 -2.43
C ALA A 368 -14.06 -8.11 -3.50
N SER A 369 -13.53 -9.29 -3.21
CA SER A 369 -12.75 -10.07 -4.16
C SER A 369 -13.09 -11.55 -4.08
N LEU A 370 -13.03 -12.20 -5.24
CA LEU A 370 -13.17 -13.63 -5.43
C LEU A 370 -11.98 -14.12 -6.25
N GLU A 371 -11.28 -15.12 -5.77
CA GLU A 371 -10.31 -15.92 -6.53
C GLU A 371 -10.82 -17.35 -6.56
N HIS A 372 -10.88 -17.94 -7.74
CA HIS A 372 -11.28 -19.33 -7.91
C HIS A 372 -10.39 -20.07 -8.91
N ALA A 373 -9.82 -21.19 -8.48
CA ALA A 373 -9.02 -22.07 -9.32
C ALA A 373 -9.90 -23.17 -9.94
N PHE A 374 -9.99 -23.20 -11.27
CA PHE A 374 -10.71 -24.23 -12.04
C PHE A 374 -9.86 -25.48 -12.31
N GLY A 375 -8.77 -25.66 -11.58
CA GLY A 375 -7.79 -26.71 -11.71
C GLY A 375 -6.41 -26.16 -11.35
N GLU A 376 -5.35 -26.79 -11.86
CA GLU A 376 -3.98 -26.32 -11.65
C GLU A 376 -3.59 -25.24 -12.66
N GLU A 377 -4.26 -25.19 -13.81
CA GLU A 377 -3.89 -24.38 -14.97
C GLU A 377 -4.64 -23.05 -15.07
N ASN A 378 -5.79 -22.91 -14.42
CA ASN A 378 -6.64 -21.73 -14.61
C ASN A 378 -7.16 -21.19 -13.29
N LYS A 379 -7.00 -19.86 -13.09
CA LYS A 379 -7.53 -19.10 -11.95
C LYS A 379 -8.25 -17.86 -12.42
N LEU A 380 -9.45 -17.67 -11.94
CA LEU A 380 -10.23 -16.44 -12.15
C LEU A 380 -10.17 -15.56 -10.90
N TYR A 381 -9.89 -14.28 -11.11
CA TYR A 381 -9.89 -13.26 -10.07
C TYR A 381 -10.88 -12.15 -10.44
N ALA A 382 -11.85 -11.89 -9.57
CA ALA A 382 -12.81 -10.81 -9.71
C ALA A 382 -12.68 -9.87 -8.51
N VAL A 383 -12.73 -8.57 -8.75
CA VAL A 383 -12.69 -7.55 -7.70
C VAL A 383 -13.66 -6.42 -8.00
N TYR A 384 -14.33 -5.97 -6.95
CA TYR A 384 -14.95 -4.66 -6.85
C TYR A 384 -14.21 -3.85 -5.79
N TYR A 385 -13.88 -2.61 -6.11
CA TYR A 385 -13.30 -1.64 -5.19
C TYR A 385 -14.01 -0.30 -5.32
N GLY A 386 -14.30 0.33 -4.19
CA GLY A 386 -14.87 1.68 -4.13
C GLY A 386 -14.17 2.52 -3.06
N ASP A 387 -13.79 3.73 -3.42
CA ASP A 387 -13.17 4.72 -2.56
C ASP A 387 -13.98 6.02 -2.62
N PHE A 388 -14.53 6.46 -1.49
CA PHE A 388 -15.46 7.57 -1.37
C PHE A 388 -14.89 8.60 -0.39
N TYR A 389 -14.32 9.67 -0.93
CA TYR A 389 -13.67 10.72 -0.17
C TYR A 389 -14.52 11.99 -0.16
N THR A 390 -14.65 12.61 1.01
CA THR A 390 -15.33 13.91 1.20
C THR A 390 -14.47 14.82 2.04
N ARG A 391 -14.32 16.08 1.62
CA ARG A 391 -13.64 17.12 2.37
C ARG A 391 -14.60 18.28 2.62
N THR A 392 -14.68 18.70 3.88
CA THR A 392 -15.54 19.79 4.35
C THR A 392 -14.68 20.85 5.03
N THR A 393 -14.90 22.12 4.72
CA THR A 393 -14.40 23.23 5.53
C THR A 393 -15.46 23.60 6.56
N VAL A 394 -15.04 23.61 7.81
CA VAL A 394 -15.83 24.03 8.97
C VAL A 394 -15.39 25.43 9.35
N TYR A 395 -16.33 26.34 9.50
CA TYR A 395 -16.07 27.74 9.89
C TYR A 395 -16.42 27.94 11.37
N ASP A 396 -15.43 28.29 12.19
CA ASP A 396 -15.62 28.44 13.65
C ASP A 396 -16.20 29.77 14.08
N LEU A 397 -16.09 30.77 13.23
CA LEU A 397 -16.60 32.10 13.49
C LEU A 397 -17.80 32.39 12.59
N ILE A 398 -18.94 32.67 13.23
CA ILE A 398 -20.10 33.37 12.68
C ILE A 398 -20.86 32.63 11.57
N ASP A 399 -22.10 32.30 11.83
CA ASP A 399 -23.25 32.07 10.91
C ASP A 399 -23.00 31.49 9.48
N LEU A 400 -21.79 31.07 9.16
CA LEU A 400 -21.48 30.34 7.94
C LEU A 400 -21.68 28.87 8.17
N ALA A 401 -22.54 28.24 7.38
CA ALA A 401 -22.74 26.80 7.42
C ALA A 401 -21.49 26.08 6.93
N ASP A 402 -21.17 24.95 7.58
CA ASP A 402 -20.17 24.01 7.08
C ASP A 402 -20.38 23.76 5.58
N SER A 403 -19.32 23.80 4.81
CA SER A 403 -19.40 23.64 3.37
C SER A 403 -18.59 22.45 2.89
N THR A 404 -19.25 21.48 2.27
CA THR A 404 -18.55 20.42 1.55
C THR A 404 -17.81 21.03 0.36
N ASN A 405 -16.49 21.04 0.42
CA ASN A 405 -15.66 21.66 -0.61
C ASN A 405 -15.36 20.73 -1.75
N ALA A 406 -15.19 19.43 -1.45
CA ALA A 406 -14.80 18.47 -2.46
C ALA A 406 -15.27 17.05 -2.11
N THR A 407 -15.64 16.30 -3.15
CA THR A 407 -15.87 14.85 -3.05
C THR A 407 -15.17 14.15 -4.21
N SER A 408 -14.57 12.99 -3.96
CA SER A 408 -14.07 12.07 -4.97
C SER A 408 -14.68 10.68 -4.72
N HIS A 409 -15.32 10.14 -5.72
CA HIS A 409 -15.86 8.78 -5.69
C HIS A 409 -15.20 8.02 -6.83
N GLU A 410 -14.36 7.07 -6.49
CA GLU A 410 -13.66 6.22 -7.44
C GLU A 410 -14.15 4.78 -7.26
N GLN A 411 -14.48 4.11 -8.34
CA GLN A 411 -14.95 2.73 -8.31
C GLN A 411 -14.30 1.95 -9.43
N THR A 412 -13.92 0.72 -9.15
CA THR A 412 -13.30 -0.22 -10.09
C THR A 412 -14.02 -1.56 -10.02
N VAL A 413 -14.32 -2.11 -11.19
CA VAL A 413 -14.66 -3.53 -11.36
C VAL A 413 -13.62 -4.14 -12.28
N ARG A 414 -13.00 -5.24 -11.85
CA ARG A 414 -11.99 -5.94 -12.65
C ARG A 414 -12.23 -7.44 -12.62
N LEU A 415 -12.10 -8.06 -13.78
CA LEU A 415 -12.07 -9.49 -13.97
C LEU A 415 -10.73 -9.87 -14.61
N THR A 416 -10.01 -10.79 -14.01
CA THR A 416 -8.69 -11.26 -14.48
C THR A 416 -8.70 -12.77 -14.55
N ASP A 417 -8.25 -13.31 -15.64
CA ASP A 417 -8.00 -14.72 -15.85
C ASP A 417 -6.50 -14.97 -15.89
N ILE A 418 -6.03 -15.97 -15.14
CA ILE A 418 -4.64 -16.42 -15.11
C ILE A 418 -4.64 -17.84 -15.63
N TYR A 419 -4.05 -18.03 -16.79
CA TYR A 419 -4.01 -19.31 -17.48
C TYR A 419 -2.59 -19.79 -17.74
N SER A 420 -2.25 -20.97 -17.25
CA SER A 420 -0.93 -21.58 -17.38
C SER A 420 -1.01 -22.83 -18.27
N PRO A 421 -1.07 -22.67 -19.62
CA PRO A 421 -1.21 -23.79 -20.56
C PRO A 421 -0.02 -24.75 -20.54
N LEU A 422 1.13 -24.27 -20.11
CA LEU A 422 2.38 -25.00 -19.98
C LEU A 422 3.04 -24.60 -18.66
N LYS A 423 3.89 -25.46 -18.11
CA LYS A 423 4.62 -25.17 -16.85
C LYS A 423 5.54 -23.95 -16.93
N ASN A 424 5.95 -23.58 -18.12
CA ASN A 424 6.85 -22.46 -18.41
C ASN A 424 6.17 -21.29 -19.13
N VAL A 425 4.82 -21.29 -19.24
CA VAL A 425 4.05 -20.20 -19.86
C VAL A 425 2.87 -19.85 -18.97
N GLU A 426 2.76 -18.60 -18.59
CA GLU A 426 1.63 -18.05 -17.86
C GLU A 426 1.04 -16.85 -18.63
N ILE A 427 -0.25 -16.85 -18.82
CA ILE A 427 -1.00 -15.81 -19.52
C ILE A 427 -1.95 -15.15 -18.52
N VAL A 428 -1.85 -13.85 -18.37
CA VAL A 428 -2.74 -13.03 -17.55
C VAL A 428 -3.54 -12.15 -18.48
N GLY A 429 -4.86 -12.29 -18.50
CA GLY A 429 -5.74 -11.47 -19.31
C GLY A 429 -6.88 -10.91 -18.48
N GLY A 430 -7.40 -9.75 -18.85
CA GLY A 430 -8.51 -9.20 -18.10
C GLY A 430 -9.17 -7.98 -18.68
N VAL A 431 -10.30 -7.65 -18.08
CA VAL A 431 -11.08 -6.44 -18.35
C VAL A 431 -11.25 -5.66 -17.05
N GLU A 432 -11.22 -4.34 -17.18
CA GLU A 432 -11.35 -3.44 -16.03
C GLU A 432 -12.18 -2.24 -16.44
N TRP A 433 -13.09 -1.85 -15.57
CA TRP A 433 -13.91 -0.65 -15.74
C TRP A 433 -13.77 0.23 -14.51
N ASN A 434 -13.43 1.51 -14.74
CA ASN A 434 -13.26 2.53 -13.71
C ASN A 434 -14.28 3.64 -13.88
N TRP A 435 -14.84 4.10 -12.77
CA TRP A 435 -15.72 5.29 -12.71
C TRP A 435 -15.15 6.26 -11.69
N THR A 436 -15.00 7.50 -12.10
CA THR A 436 -14.64 8.59 -11.22
C THR A 436 -15.70 9.68 -11.28
N ARG A 437 -16.18 10.07 -10.11
CA ARG A 437 -17.08 11.22 -9.95
C ARG A 437 -16.45 12.19 -8.97
N ASN A 438 -16.18 13.39 -9.43
CA ASN A 438 -15.50 14.40 -8.64
C ASN A 438 -16.34 15.69 -8.59
N TYR A 439 -16.40 16.27 -7.41
CA TYR A 439 -16.96 17.59 -7.14
C TYR A 439 -15.92 18.39 -6.37
N ASN A 440 -15.67 19.63 -6.79
CA ASN A 440 -14.78 20.53 -6.08
C ASN A 440 -15.31 21.98 -6.21
N LYS A 441 -15.93 22.46 -5.13
CA LYS A 441 -16.54 23.77 -5.06
C LYS A 441 -15.56 24.91 -5.32
N MET A 442 -14.31 24.74 -4.91
CA MET A 442 -13.29 25.78 -5.03
C MET A 442 -12.60 25.78 -6.39
N GLN A 443 -12.59 24.65 -7.09
CA GLN A 443 -11.80 24.49 -8.32
C GLN A 443 -12.62 24.53 -9.61
N TYR A 444 -13.94 24.29 -9.56
CA TYR A 444 -14.77 24.20 -10.78
C TYR A 444 -15.70 25.39 -10.97
N GLY A 445 -15.35 26.55 -10.41
CA GLY A 445 -16.09 27.81 -10.58
C GLY A 445 -17.46 27.87 -9.91
N LYS A 446 -18.25 28.88 -10.29
CA LYS A 446 -19.53 29.18 -9.63
C LYS A 446 -20.62 28.12 -9.88
N GLU A 447 -20.51 27.31 -10.90
CA GLU A 447 -21.56 26.37 -11.30
C GLU A 447 -21.55 25.04 -10.55
N GLN A 448 -20.68 24.85 -9.56
CA GLN A 448 -20.63 23.67 -8.68
C GLN A 448 -20.88 22.33 -9.43
N THR A 449 -20.29 22.18 -10.59
CA THR A 449 -20.56 21.03 -11.46
C THR A 449 -19.84 19.79 -11.01
N VAL A 450 -20.57 18.68 -10.95
CA VAL A 450 -19.99 17.37 -10.75
C VAL A 450 -19.36 16.90 -12.06
N ARG A 451 -18.06 16.62 -12.06
CA ARG A 451 -17.34 16.05 -13.21
C ARG A 451 -17.33 14.53 -13.09
N LYS A 452 -17.53 13.86 -14.22
CA LYS A 452 -17.57 12.40 -14.30
C LYS A 452 -16.65 11.95 -15.43
N VAL A 453 -15.83 10.97 -15.13
CA VAL A 453 -15.02 10.27 -16.14
C VAL A 453 -15.11 8.78 -15.92
N ASN A 454 -15.02 8.03 -16.98
CA ASN A 454 -14.94 6.57 -16.95
C ASN A 454 -13.94 6.09 -18.01
N ASP A 455 -13.37 4.95 -17.73
CA ASP A 455 -12.52 4.25 -18.69
C ASP A 455 -12.82 2.75 -18.68
N ALA A 456 -12.73 2.16 -19.86
CA ALA A 456 -12.83 0.73 -20.10
C ALA A 456 -11.48 0.22 -20.59
N ASN A 457 -11.03 -0.88 -20.01
CA ASN A 457 -9.69 -1.39 -20.24
C ASN A 457 -9.72 -2.88 -20.58
N VAL A 458 -8.86 -3.27 -21.50
CA VAL A 458 -8.54 -4.67 -21.79
C VAL A 458 -7.02 -4.81 -21.71
N PHE A 459 -6.55 -5.83 -21.00
CA PHE A 459 -5.12 -6.08 -20.88
C PHE A 459 -4.80 -7.55 -21.03
N VAL A 460 -3.59 -7.82 -21.51
CA VAL A 460 -3.02 -9.16 -21.60
C VAL A 460 -1.53 -9.08 -21.30
N GLN A 461 -1.02 -10.09 -20.63
CA GLN A 461 0.40 -10.30 -20.39
C GLN A 461 0.72 -11.78 -20.57
N VAL A 462 1.84 -12.05 -21.18
CA VAL A 462 2.43 -13.40 -21.31
C VAL A 462 3.76 -13.38 -20.58
N ASP A 463 3.95 -14.33 -19.69
CA ASP A 463 5.19 -14.64 -19.02
C ASP A 463 5.67 -15.99 -19.55
N TRP A 464 6.83 -16.01 -20.17
CA TRP A 464 7.37 -17.19 -20.84
C TRP A 464 8.82 -17.44 -20.45
N GLN A 465 9.04 -18.52 -19.71
CA GLN A 465 10.37 -19.03 -19.46
C GLN A 465 10.83 -19.83 -20.69
N ILE A 466 11.57 -19.15 -21.58
CA ILE A 466 12.04 -19.71 -22.85
C ILE A 466 13.07 -20.81 -22.59
N LEU A 467 13.99 -20.55 -21.66
CA LEU A 467 15.01 -21.47 -21.16
C LEU A 467 15.06 -21.36 -19.62
N PRO A 468 15.66 -22.32 -18.90
CA PRO A 468 15.78 -22.24 -17.45
C PRO A 468 16.40 -20.93 -16.93
N GLU A 469 17.25 -20.29 -17.75
CA GLU A 469 17.94 -19.03 -17.41
C GLU A 469 17.39 -17.82 -18.21
N LEU A 470 16.36 -17.98 -19.04
CA LEU A 470 15.88 -16.94 -19.95
C LEU A 470 14.36 -16.77 -19.84
N ASP A 471 13.93 -15.67 -19.25
CA ASP A 471 12.54 -15.30 -19.08
C ASP A 471 12.16 -14.07 -19.91
N LEU A 472 11.01 -14.12 -20.55
CA LEU A 472 10.42 -13.05 -21.34
C LEU A 472 9.03 -12.71 -20.82
N VAL A 473 8.79 -11.46 -20.50
CA VAL A 473 7.45 -10.95 -20.18
C VAL A 473 7.05 -9.93 -21.23
N GLY A 474 5.97 -10.22 -21.96
CA GLY A 474 5.32 -9.30 -22.90
C GLY A 474 3.94 -8.89 -22.41
N GLY A 475 3.58 -7.63 -22.47
CA GLY A 475 2.28 -7.14 -22.03
C GLY A 475 1.74 -6.03 -22.91
N PHE A 476 0.42 -5.93 -22.96
CA PHE A 476 -0.29 -4.90 -23.70
C PHE A 476 -1.59 -4.52 -22.98
N ARG A 477 -1.89 -3.22 -22.91
CA ARG A 477 -3.18 -2.71 -22.43
C ARG A 477 -3.73 -1.71 -23.42
N TYR A 478 -5.01 -1.85 -23.71
CA TYR A 478 -5.85 -0.87 -24.37
C TYR A 478 -6.77 -0.22 -23.35
N THR A 479 -6.85 1.09 -23.38
CA THR A 479 -7.74 1.91 -22.54
C THR A 479 -8.58 2.79 -23.45
N HIS A 480 -9.90 2.75 -23.28
CA HIS A 480 -10.83 3.72 -23.86
C HIS A 480 -11.35 4.63 -22.75
N HIS A 481 -11.05 5.92 -22.83
CA HIS A 481 -11.39 6.91 -21.82
C HIS A 481 -12.42 7.91 -22.33
N SER A 482 -13.41 8.23 -21.51
CA SER A 482 -14.55 9.08 -21.91
C SER A 482 -14.22 10.52 -22.31
N VAL A 483 -13.01 11.00 -22.04
CA VAL A 483 -12.58 12.39 -22.36
C VAL A 483 -11.57 12.42 -23.50
N PHE A 484 -10.46 11.67 -23.39
CA PHE A 484 -9.37 11.76 -24.38
C PHE A 484 -9.35 10.61 -25.39
N GLY A 485 -10.29 9.65 -25.34
CA GLY A 485 -10.35 8.51 -26.26
C GLY A 485 -9.36 7.39 -25.89
N ASP A 486 -8.53 6.99 -26.83
CA ASP A 486 -7.81 5.73 -26.79
C ASP A 486 -6.35 5.89 -26.36
N ALA A 487 -5.87 4.97 -25.51
CA ALA A 487 -4.47 4.84 -25.14
C ALA A 487 -3.99 3.38 -25.25
N TYR A 488 -2.72 3.21 -25.67
CA TYR A 488 -2.08 1.92 -25.91
C TYR A 488 -0.75 1.87 -25.15
N THR A 489 -0.59 0.87 -24.29
CA THR A 489 0.59 0.73 -23.42
C THR A 489 1.22 -0.66 -23.55
N PRO A 490 2.12 -0.88 -24.53
CA PRO A 490 2.92 -2.10 -24.61
C PRO A 490 4.03 -2.12 -23.56
N LYS A 491 4.43 -3.33 -23.15
CA LYS A 491 5.66 -3.58 -22.37
C LYS A 491 6.34 -4.87 -22.80
N VAL A 492 7.66 -4.91 -22.69
CA VAL A 492 8.49 -6.11 -22.88
C VAL A 492 9.63 -6.07 -21.87
N ASN A 493 9.84 -7.17 -21.15
CA ASN A 493 10.97 -7.34 -20.23
C ASN A 493 11.62 -8.70 -20.50
N LEU A 494 12.94 -8.70 -20.54
CA LEU A 494 13.78 -9.87 -20.72
C LEU A 494 14.68 -10.00 -19.51
N MET A 495 14.81 -11.20 -18.97
CA MET A 495 15.77 -11.54 -17.93
C MET A 495 16.60 -12.74 -18.38
N TYR A 496 17.93 -12.59 -18.30
CA TYR A 496 18.89 -13.68 -18.49
C TYR A 496 19.67 -13.89 -17.21
N ALA A 497 19.56 -15.06 -16.59
CA ALA A 497 20.04 -15.36 -15.24
C ALA A 497 21.06 -16.53 -15.22
N PRO A 498 22.26 -16.39 -15.81
CA PRO A 498 23.30 -17.44 -15.80
C PRO A 498 24.01 -17.50 -14.44
N GLY A 499 23.74 -18.55 -13.66
CA GLY A 499 24.40 -18.80 -12.38
C GLY A 499 24.16 -17.69 -11.36
N SER A 500 25.23 -16.99 -10.97
CA SER A 500 25.18 -15.90 -9.98
C SER A 500 24.87 -14.53 -10.56
N PHE A 501 24.76 -14.41 -11.87
CA PHE A 501 24.45 -13.15 -12.55
C PHE A 501 23.00 -13.12 -13.01
N LYS A 502 22.43 -11.89 -13.03
CA LYS A 502 21.14 -11.62 -13.67
C LYS A 502 21.25 -10.33 -14.47
N PHE A 503 20.88 -10.42 -15.73
CA PHE A 503 20.81 -9.27 -16.63
C PHE A 503 19.36 -9.07 -17.01
N ARG A 504 18.87 -7.83 -16.87
CA ARG A 504 17.51 -7.47 -17.27
C ARG A 504 17.54 -6.35 -18.28
N ALA A 505 16.65 -6.41 -19.25
CA ALA A 505 16.39 -5.33 -20.19
C ALA A 505 14.89 -5.16 -20.34
N GLY A 506 14.40 -3.93 -20.30
CA GLY A 506 12.99 -3.63 -20.34
C GLY A 506 12.64 -2.43 -21.20
N TYR A 507 11.50 -2.50 -21.87
CA TYR A 507 10.81 -1.38 -22.48
C TYR A 507 9.37 -1.37 -22.02
N SER A 508 8.87 -0.20 -21.62
CA SER A 508 7.46 -0.01 -21.32
C SER A 508 7.00 1.39 -21.70
N ARG A 509 5.79 1.45 -22.25
CA ARG A 509 5.10 2.71 -22.47
C ARG A 509 4.11 2.96 -21.34
N GLY A 510 4.19 4.14 -20.73
CA GLY A 510 3.24 4.62 -19.74
C GLY A 510 2.37 5.74 -20.31
N PHE A 511 1.26 6.03 -19.64
CA PHE A 511 0.48 7.22 -19.90
C PHE A 511 -0.13 7.82 -18.63
N LYS A 512 -0.44 9.12 -18.68
CA LYS A 512 -1.21 9.83 -17.65
C LYS A 512 -2.37 10.55 -18.34
N ALA A 513 -3.58 10.26 -17.87
CA ALA A 513 -4.77 11.01 -18.26
C ALA A 513 -4.70 12.44 -17.70
N PRO A 514 -5.19 13.47 -18.42
CA PRO A 514 -5.36 14.79 -17.84
C PRO A 514 -6.26 14.72 -16.60
N GLY A 515 -5.84 15.38 -15.53
CA GLY A 515 -6.61 15.46 -14.29
C GLY A 515 -7.84 16.37 -14.46
N LEU A 516 -8.88 16.14 -13.68
CA LEU A 516 -10.11 16.95 -13.78
C LEU A 516 -9.88 18.43 -13.45
N THR A 517 -8.90 18.74 -12.59
CA THR A 517 -8.47 20.12 -12.32
C THR A 517 -7.77 20.73 -13.53
N GLU A 518 -6.89 19.98 -14.18
CA GLU A 518 -6.19 20.43 -15.39
C GLU A 518 -7.17 20.73 -16.56
N LEU A 519 -8.26 19.95 -16.62
CA LEU A 519 -9.30 20.09 -17.67
C LEU A 519 -10.32 21.20 -17.37
N TYR A 520 -10.70 21.39 -16.09
CA TYR A 520 -11.94 22.10 -15.75
C TYR A 520 -11.79 23.13 -14.62
N SER A 521 -10.56 23.48 -14.22
CA SER A 521 -10.38 24.51 -13.19
C SER A 521 -10.92 25.88 -13.67
N ASP A 522 -11.54 26.59 -12.74
CA ASP A 522 -12.04 27.96 -12.90
C ASP A 522 -12.13 28.60 -11.51
N PHE A 523 -10.99 29.01 -10.96
CA PHE A 523 -10.95 29.54 -9.60
C PHE A 523 -9.75 30.47 -9.37
N ASN A 524 -9.93 31.40 -8.42
CA ASN A 524 -8.87 32.27 -7.95
C ASN A 524 -7.98 31.55 -6.92
N MET A 525 -6.69 31.49 -7.18
CA MET A 525 -5.67 31.05 -6.22
C MET A 525 -5.24 32.23 -5.34
N GLY A 526 -6.04 32.52 -4.32
CA GLY A 526 -5.86 33.72 -3.48
C GLY A 526 -5.93 34.98 -4.32
N SER A 527 -4.97 35.89 -4.10
CA SER A 527 -4.78 37.12 -4.88
C SER A 527 -3.68 37.00 -5.96
N VAL A 528 -3.20 35.80 -6.24
CA VAL A 528 -2.03 35.57 -7.10
C VAL A 528 -2.45 35.40 -8.57
N SER A 529 -3.34 34.46 -8.85
CA SER A 529 -3.75 34.15 -10.23
C SER A 529 -5.15 33.56 -10.30
N HIS A 530 -5.79 33.68 -11.46
CA HIS A 530 -6.99 32.94 -11.82
C HIS A 530 -6.62 31.68 -12.59
N ASN A 531 -6.97 30.50 -12.06
CA ASN A 531 -6.65 29.22 -12.70
C ASN A 531 -7.74 28.83 -13.68
N ILE A 532 -7.34 28.60 -14.94
CA ILE A 532 -8.22 28.24 -16.04
C ILE A 532 -7.80 26.87 -16.61
N GLY A 533 -8.70 25.92 -16.55
CA GLY A 533 -8.51 24.56 -17.10
C GLY A 533 -8.56 24.58 -18.65
N ASN A 534 -7.99 23.54 -19.26
CA ASN A 534 -8.00 23.37 -20.70
C ASN A 534 -8.63 22.01 -21.06
N PRO A 535 -9.88 22.00 -21.60
CA PRO A 535 -10.56 20.75 -22.01
C PRO A 535 -9.90 20.03 -23.19
N ASP A 536 -9.03 20.68 -23.96
CA ASP A 536 -8.38 20.14 -25.16
C ASP A 536 -7.05 19.43 -24.86
N LEU A 537 -6.70 19.27 -23.57
CA LEU A 537 -5.49 18.58 -23.16
C LEU A 537 -5.48 17.12 -23.63
N LYS A 538 -4.33 16.71 -24.14
CA LYS A 538 -4.04 15.33 -24.54
C LYS A 538 -3.41 14.57 -23.37
N PRO A 539 -3.54 13.22 -23.33
CA PRO A 539 -2.82 12.42 -22.36
C PRO A 539 -1.30 12.51 -22.58
N GLU A 540 -0.57 12.51 -21.47
CA GLU A 540 0.88 12.41 -21.47
C GLU A 540 1.31 10.96 -21.72
N TYR A 541 2.42 10.76 -22.42
CA TYR A 541 3.01 9.44 -22.66
C TYR A 541 4.47 9.41 -22.23
N SER A 542 4.88 8.31 -21.61
CA SER A 542 6.28 8.03 -21.34
C SER A 542 6.76 6.81 -22.12
N ASN A 543 8.01 6.86 -22.59
CA ASN A 543 8.74 5.69 -23.07
C ASN A 543 9.89 5.43 -22.11
N TYR A 544 9.80 4.33 -21.39
CA TYR A 544 10.76 3.93 -20.37
C TYR A 544 11.57 2.75 -20.89
N VAL A 545 12.88 2.91 -20.91
CA VAL A 545 13.85 1.86 -21.25
C VAL A 545 14.76 1.65 -20.03
N SER A 546 14.98 0.42 -19.63
CA SER A 546 15.91 0.10 -18.54
C SER A 546 16.80 -1.08 -18.89
N VAL A 547 18.00 -1.07 -18.32
CA VAL A 547 18.93 -2.20 -18.30
C VAL A 547 19.49 -2.35 -16.90
N SER A 548 19.64 -3.57 -16.43
CA SER A 548 20.28 -3.82 -15.13
C SER A 548 21.15 -5.07 -15.15
N ALA A 549 22.16 -5.06 -14.32
CA ALA A 549 23.00 -6.21 -14.01
C ALA A 549 23.05 -6.41 -12.51
N GLU A 550 22.84 -7.63 -12.07
CA GLU A 550 22.86 -8.03 -10.65
C GLU A 550 23.80 -9.21 -10.49
N TYR A 551 24.60 -9.20 -9.43
CA TYR A 551 25.48 -10.28 -9.04
C TYR A 551 25.18 -10.69 -7.60
N THR A 552 24.87 -11.97 -7.39
CA THR A 552 24.62 -12.55 -6.07
C THR A 552 25.70 -13.59 -5.74
N TYR A 553 26.45 -13.37 -4.66
CA TYR A 553 27.48 -14.30 -4.21
C TYR A 553 27.05 -15.02 -2.93
N ASN A 554 26.86 -16.34 -3.03
CA ASN A 554 26.52 -17.24 -1.91
C ASN A 554 25.39 -16.76 -0.99
N GLY A 555 24.42 -15.98 -1.49
CA GLY A 555 23.38 -15.39 -0.68
C GLY A 555 23.86 -14.32 0.35
N ARG A 556 25.14 -13.94 0.32
CA ARG A 556 25.74 -13.02 1.29
C ARG A 556 26.00 -11.63 0.74
N LEU A 557 26.28 -11.52 -0.53
CA LEU A 557 26.50 -10.27 -1.22
C LEU A 557 25.55 -10.19 -2.41
N ASN A 558 24.83 -9.09 -2.51
CA ASN A 558 24.09 -8.72 -3.70
C ASN A 558 24.57 -7.33 -4.14
N ALA A 559 25.05 -7.24 -5.37
CA ALA A 559 25.42 -5.98 -5.99
C ALA A 559 24.62 -5.82 -7.28
N SER A 560 23.99 -4.65 -7.46
CA SER A 560 23.23 -4.36 -8.67
C SER A 560 23.57 -2.99 -9.23
N VAL A 561 23.53 -2.91 -10.55
CA VAL A 561 23.64 -1.65 -11.32
C VAL A 561 22.43 -1.57 -12.22
N GLU A 562 21.76 -0.43 -12.22
CA GLU A 562 20.62 -0.14 -13.08
C GLU A 562 20.85 1.17 -13.83
N GLY A 563 20.57 1.16 -15.12
CA GLY A 563 20.49 2.35 -15.96
C GLY A 563 19.10 2.43 -16.59
N TYR A 564 18.53 3.62 -16.68
CA TYR A 564 17.25 3.80 -17.35
C TYR A 564 17.17 5.17 -18.04
N GLN A 565 16.27 5.22 -19.02
CA GLN A 565 15.87 6.45 -19.71
C GLN A 565 14.35 6.51 -19.70
N ASN A 566 13.79 7.66 -19.31
CA ASN A 566 12.36 7.93 -19.41
C ASN A 566 12.14 9.20 -20.23
N THR A 567 11.42 9.08 -21.35
CA THR A 567 11.08 10.20 -22.25
C THR A 567 9.60 10.47 -22.16
N ILE A 568 9.21 11.67 -21.72
CA ILE A 568 7.82 12.08 -21.58
C ILE A 568 7.44 13.01 -22.74
N LYS A 569 6.37 12.67 -23.46
CA LYS A 569 5.76 13.46 -24.51
C LYS A 569 4.43 14.02 -24.06
N ASP A 570 4.06 15.17 -24.60
CA ASP A 570 2.81 15.87 -24.30
C ASP A 570 2.61 16.12 -22.79
N LYS A 571 3.71 16.39 -22.05
CA LYS A 571 3.62 16.68 -20.62
C LYS A 571 2.68 17.86 -20.37
N ILE A 572 1.72 17.69 -19.46
CA ILE A 572 0.83 18.77 -19.04
C ILE A 572 1.59 19.67 -18.07
N ASN A 573 1.70 20.93 -18.40
CA ASN A 573 2.36 21.92 -17.57
C ASN A 573 1.47 23.16 -17.41
N SER A 574 1.60 23.84 -16.28
CA SER A 574 0.94 25.12 -16.03
C SER A 574 1.91 26.28 -16.32
N PHE A 575 1.41 27.36 -16.81
CA PHE A 575 2.14 28.60 -17.05
C PHE A 575 1.26 29.80 -16.70
N ILE A 576 1.89 30.87 -16.28
CA ILE A 576 1.19 32.11 -15.89
C ILE A 576 1.31 33.11 -17.05
N ILE A 577 0.20 33.74 -17.36
CA ILE A 577 0.08 34.84 -18.32
C ILE A 577 -0.32 36.08 -17.53
N ASP A 578 0.41 37.19 -17.71
CA ASP A 578 0.01 38.47 -17.18
C ASP A 578 -1.15 39.03 -17.99
N VAL A 579 -2.20 39.49 -17.31
CA VAL A 579 -3.37 40.11 -17.93
C VAL A 579 -3.12 41.60 -18.06
N GLU A 580 -3.00 42.07 -19.29
CA GLU A 580 -2.93 43.50 -19.58
C GLU A 580 -4.31 44.14 -19.35
N ASP A 581 -4.38 45.23 -18.55
CA ASP A 581 -5.61 45.93 -18.19
C ASP A 581 -6.73 45.04 -17.58
N PRO A 582 -6.50 44.41 -16.39
CA PRO A 582 -7.51 43.56 -15.79
C PRO A 582 -8.79 44.35 -15.45
N ALA A 583 -9.94 43.74 -15.76
CA ALA A 583 -11.24 44.34 -15.41
C ALA A 583 -11.39 44.47 -13.89
N PRO A 584 -12.25 45.41 -13.39
CA PRO A 584 -12.48 45.55 -11.97
C PRO A 584 -12.88 44.24 -11.29
N GLY A 585 -12.04 43.76 -10.34
CA GLY A 585 -12.22 42.46 -9.66
C GLY A 585 -11.58 41.25 -10.35
N GLN A 586 -10.94 41.41 -11.51
CA GLN A 586 -10.12 40.41 -12.15
C GLN A 586 -8.69 40.48 -11.58
N LEU A 587 -8.03 39.29 -11.44
CA LEU A 587 -6.62 39.24 -11.04
C LEU A 587 -5.72 39.61 -12.24
N GLY A 588 -4.57 40.21 -11.97
CA GLY A 588 -3.59 40.60 -12.98
C GLY A 588 -2.80 39.45 -13.60
N ALA A 589 -3.10 38.20 -13.22
CA ALA A 589 -2.45 37.04 -13.78
C ALA A 589 -3.42 35.86 -13.90
N GLU A 590 -3.27 35.08 -14.97
CA GLU A 590 -4.02 33.84 -15.23
C GLU A 590 -3.06 32.67 -15.33
N MET A 591 -3.42 31.52 -14.71
CA MET A 591 -2.69 30.27 -14.85
C MET A 591 -3.44 29.32 -15.81
N HIS A 592 -2.80 28.96 -16.89
CA HIS A 592 -3.30 28.08 -17.92
C HIS A 592 -2.55 26.76 -17.97
N TYR A 593 -3.16 25.73 -18.56
CA TYR A 593 -2.55 24.41 -18.78
C TYR A 593 -2.38 24.14 -20.27
N ALA A 594 -1.21 23.60 -20.64
CA ALA A 594 -0.93 23.15 -22.01
C ALA A 594 -0.04 21.90 -22.01
N ASN A 595 -0.11 21.16 -23.12
CA ASN A 595 0.84 20.09 -23.39
C ASN A 595 2.16 20.67 -23.91
N VAL A 596 3.28 20.25 -23.34
CA VAL A 596 4.63 20.65 -23.74
C VAL A 596 5.48 19.41 -23.98
N GLU A 597 6.41 19.49 -24.93
CA GLU A 597 7.34 18.39 -25.20
C GLU A 597 8.57 18.54 -24.31
N ILE A 598 8.80 17.58 -23.42
CA ILE A 598 9.96 17.56 -22.51
C ILE A 598 10.68 16.22 -22.65
N HIS A 599 12.00 16.29 -22.87
CA HIS A 599 12.87 15.12 -22.85
C HIS A 599 13.61 15.06 -21.52
N VAL A 600 13.26 14.08 -20.66
CA VAL A 600 13.97 13.84 -19.41
C VAL A 600 14.90 12.66 -19.61
N LEU A 601 16.19 12.91 -19.55
CA LEU A 601 17.23 11.88 -19.52
C LEU A 601 17.75 11.76 -18.07
N THR A 602 17.57 10.61 -17.46
CA THR A 602 18.13 10.34 -16.15
C THR A 602 19.09 9.15 -16.24
N LEU A 603 20.36 9.39 -15.87
CA LEU A 603 21.38 8.35 -15.72
C LEU A 603 21.55 8.07 -14.22
N PHE A 604 21.47 6.82 -13.84
CA PHE A 604 21.56 6.42 -12.43
C PHE A 604 22.89 5.76 -12.08
N ALA A 605 23.35 6.00 -10.83
CA ALA A 605 24.54 5.42 -10.24
C ALA A 605 24.23 4.12 -9.46
N PRO A 606 25.21 3.24 -9.24
CA PRO A 606 25.01 1.92 -8.64
C PRO A 606 24.53 1.98 -7.20
N HIS A 607 23.60 1.09 -6.85
CA HIS A 607 23.26 0.78 -5.46
C HIS A 607 24.02 -0.47 -5.04
N ILE A 608 25.02 -0.30 -4.18
CA ILE A 608 25.73 -1.39 -3.52
C ILE A 608 25.26 -1.39 -2.07
N PRO A 609 24.34 -2.28 -1.68
CA PRO A 609 24.08 -2.49 -0.28
C PRO A 609 25.31 -3.19 0.31
N LEU A 610 26.19 -2.42 0.93
CA LEU A 610 27.27 -2.99 1.72
C LEU A 610 26.63 -3.70 2.91
N PRO A 611 26.98 -4.98 3.18
CA PRO A 611 26.60 -5.61 4.43
C PRO A 611 27.19 -4.74 5.55
N LEU A 612 26.35 -4.33 6.50
CA LEU A 612 26.83 -3.79 7.76
C LEU A 612 27.69 -4.88 8.39
N PHE A 613 29.00 -4.66 8.40
CA PHE A 613 29.91 -5.49 9.19
C PHE A 613 29.47 -5.38 10.66
N PRO A 614 29.53 -6.50 11.42
CA PRO A 614 29.13 -6.54 12.81
C PRO A 614 29.96 -5.63 13.69
#